data_e49614a879670ba7de0fa2a1a115a1da
#
_entry.id   e49614a879670ba7de0fa2a1a115a1da
#
_cell.length_a   1.000
_cell.length_b   1.000
_cell.length_c   1.000
_cell.angle_alpha   90.00
_cell.angle_beta   90.00
_cell.angle_gamma   90.00
#
_symmetry.space_group_name_H-M   'P 1'
#
loop_
_entity.id
_entity.type
_entity.pdbx_description
1 polymer ?
#
loop_
_entity_poly.entity_id
_entity_poly.type
_entity_poly.pdbx_seq_one_letter_code
_entity_poly.pdbx_strand_id
1 'polypeptide(L)'
;MSDAHETTAELDEAARAAEKQRQKDELYALDISGVEWRGAPGTSPEEERVEIANLPEGGVAMRSSLDKETVLRYTKAEWDAFVLGARDGEFDLK
;
A
#
# COMPACT_ATOMS: atom_id res chain seq x y z
N MET A 1 -28.02 -3.61 -29.50
CA MET A 1 -26.58 -3.35 -29.48
C MET A 1 -26.08 -3.31 -28.08
N SER A 2 -25.77 -4.45 -27.59
CA SER A 2 -25.20 -4.61 -26.26
C SER A 2 -23.82 -3.97 -26.14
N ASP A 3 -23.16 -3.77 -27.25
CA ASP A 3 -21.78 -3.33 -27.31
C ASP A 3 -21.56 -1.96 -26.67
N ALA A 4 -22.49 -1.02 -26.85
CA ALA A 4 -22.34 0.31 -26.27
C ALA A 4 -22.32 0.27 -24.75
N HIS A 5 -23.12 -0.60 -24.15
CA HIS A 5 -23.18 -0.74 -22.72
C HIS A 5 -21.90 -1.42 -22.17
N GLU A 6 -21.46 -2.47 -22.83
CA GLU A 6 -20.24 -3.17 -22.48
C GLU A 6 -19.02 -2.26 -22.63
N THR A 7 -18.99 -1.46 -23.69
CA THR A 7 -17.91 -0.52 -23.94
C THR A 7 -17.79 0.50 -22.82
N THR A 8 -18.93 0.97 -22.29
CA THR A 8 -18.93 1.93 -21.19
C THR A 8 -18.30 1.30 -19.92
N ALA A 9 -18.66 0.04 -19.62
CA ALA A 9 -18.10 -0.66 -18.48
C ALA A 9 -16.59 -0.87 -18.63
N GLU A 10 -16.13 -1.20 -19.83
CA GLU A 10 -14.70 -1.36 -20.10
C GLU A 10 -13.94 -0.06 -19.93
N LEU A 11 -14.52 1.05 -20.38
CA LEU A 11 -13.89 2.36 -20.21
C LEU A 11 -13.80 2.76 -18.74
N ASP A 12 -14.82 2.44 -17.94
CA ASP A 12 -14.80 2.71 -16.51
C ASP A 12 -13.72 1.89 -15.80
N GLU A 13 -13.58 0.63 -16.18
CA GLU A 13 -12.53 -0.22 -15.61
C GLU A 13 -11.15 0.27 -16.00
N ALA A 14 -10.98 0.66 -17.26
CA ALA A 14 -9.71 1.20 -17.75
C ALA A 14 -9.36 2.50 -17.03
N ALA A 15 -10.36 3.37 -16.82
CA ALA A 15 -10.14 4.62 -16.11
C ALA A 15 -9.73 4.38 -14.66
N ARG A 16 -10.35 3.43 -13.98
CA ARG A 16 -9.99 3.08 -12.61
C ARG A 16 -8.60 2.48 -12.53
N ALA A 17 -8.25 1.61 -13.47
CA ALA A 17 -6.92 1.02 -13.51
C ALA A 17 -5.85 2.09 -13.76
N ALA A 18 -6.12 3.03 -14.67
CA ALA A 18 -5.21 4.14 -14.95
C ALA A 18 -5.03 5.03 -13.72
N GLU A 19 -6.12 5.32 -13.01
CA GLU A 19 -6.06 6.13 -11.79
C GLU A 19 -5.25 5.44 -10.70
N LYS A 20 -5.44 4.15 -10.49
CA LYS A 20 -4.65 3.38 -9.52
C LYS A 20 -3.17 3.36 -9.90
N GLN A 21 -2.88 3.19 -11.17
CA GLN A 21 -1.49 3.19 -11.64
C GLN A 21 -0.85 4.56 -11.44
N ARG A 22 -1.59 5.63 -11.73
CA ARG A 22 -1.11 6.99 -11.52
C ARG A 22 -0.80 7.25 -10.04
N GLN A 23 -1.70 6.84 -9.16
CA GLN A 23 -1.50 6.98 -7.72
C GLN A 23 -0.27 6.20 -7.26
N LYS A 24 -0.08 5.00 -7.79
CA LYS A 24 1.07 4.17 -7.47
C LYS A 24 2.38 4.80 -7.97
N ASP A 25 2.37 5.32 -9.19
CA ASP A 25 3.53 5.98 -9.78
C ASP A 25 3.93 7.22 -8.97
N GLU A 26 2.95 8.03 -8.57
CA GLU A 26 3.20 9.18 -7.72
C GLU A 26 3.77 8.78 -6.36
N LEU A 27 3.24 7.70 -5.80
CA LEU A 27 3.67 7.19 -4.51
C LEU A 27 5.14 6.74 -4.55
N TYR A 28 5.52 6.03 -5.62
CA TYR A 28 6.89 5.57 -5.77
C TYR A 28 7.86 6.68 -6.19
N ALA A 29 7.34 7.80 -6.65
CA ALA A 29 8.15 8.96 -6.97
C ALA A 29 8.48 9.82 -5.76
N LEU A 30 7.80 9.60 -4.62
CA LEU A 30 8.07 10.37 -3.41
C LEU A 30 9.46 10.08 -2.86
N ASP A 31 10.11 11.12 -2.37
CA ASP A 31 11.35 10.98 -1.62
C ASP A 31 11.01 10.56 -0.19
N ILE A 32 11.42 9.37 0.18
CA ILE A 32 11.14 8.82 1.51
C ILE A 32 12.37 8.82 2.42
N SER A 33 13.41 9.56 2.06
CA SER A 33 14.63 9.60 2.89
C SER A 33 14.39 10.23 4.27
N GLY A 34 13.40 11.10 4.38
CA GLY A 34 13.10 11.80 5.63
C GLY A 34 11.94 11.23 6.43
N VAL A 35 11.38 10.08 6.04
CA VAL A 35 10.24 9.50 6.76
C VAL A 35 10.68 8.90 8.09
N GLU A 36 9.76 8.92 9.05
CA GLU A 36 10.00 8.34 10.35
C GLU A 36 9.51 6.88 10.37
N TRP A 37 10.45 5.97 10.52
CA TRP A 37 10.15 4.54 10.58
C TRP A 37 9.85 4.11 12.00
N ARG A 38 8.83 3.29 12.19
CA ARG A 38 8.46 2.77 13.50
C ARG A 38 8.02 1.31 13.38
N GLY A 39 8.29 0.55 14.41
CA GLY A 39 7.85 -0.83 14.52
C GLY A 39 6.60 -0.96 15.36
N ALA A 40 6.12 -2.18 15.55
CA ALA A 40 5.00 -2.46 16.41
C ALA A 40 5.36 -2.12 17.87
N PRO A 41 4.38 -1.70 18.70
CA PRO A 41 4.64 -1.43 20.10
C PRO A 41 5.29 -2.63 20.80
N GLY A 42 6.28 -2.35 21.62
CA GLY A 42 7.00 -3.39 22.34
C GLY A 42 8.15 -4.02 21.60
N THR A 43 8.38 -3.63 20.33
CA THR A 43 9.55 -4.11 19.59
C THR A 43 10.67 -3.08 19.62
N SER A 44 11.90 -3.58 19.60
CA SER A 44 13.10 -2.75 19.61
C SER A 44 13.63 -2.58 18.18
N PRO A 45 14.26 -1.43 17.85
CA PRO A 45 14.94 -1.28 16.56
C PRO A 45 16.03 -2.31 16.29
N GLU A 46 16.53 -2.94 17.35
CA GLU A 46 17.58 -3.95 17.25
C GLU A 46 17.04 -5.33 16.93
N GLU A 47 15.74 -5.54 17.10
CA GLU A 47 15.09 -6.80 16.80
C GLU A 47 14.66 -6.84 15.35
N GLU A 48 14.54 -8.06 14.81
CA GLU A 48 13.89 -8.24 13.53
C GLU A 48 12.41 -7.84 13.65
N ARG A 49 12.01 -6.85 12.87
CA ARG A 49 10.64 -6.36 12.92
C ARG A 49 10.23 -5.77 11.58
N VAL A 50 8.92 -5.67 11.38
CA VAL A 50 8.37 -4.89 10.27
C VAL A 50 8.30 -3.43 10.72
N GLU A 51 8.76 -2.54 9.87
CA GLU A 51 8.69 -1.11 10.12
C GLU A 51 7.78 -0.44 9.12
N ILE A 52 7.01 0.52 9.58
CA ILE A 52 6.11 1.31 8.73
C ILE A 52 6.40 2.79 8.90
N ALA A 53 6.07 3.55 7.87
CA ALA A 53 6.17 5.00 7.89
C ALA A 53 4.96 5.59 7.17
N ASN A 54 4.45 6.69 7.71
CA ASN A 54 3.34 7.40 7.10
C ASN A 54 3.86 8.21 5.91
N LEU A 55 3.12 8.17 4.82
CA LEU A 55 3.39 8.95 3.63
C LEU A 55 2.28 9.99 3.43
N PRO A 56 2.52 11.01 2.60
CA PRO A 56 1.46 11.99 2.29
C PRO A 56 0.21 11.32 1.77
N GLU A 57 -0.94 11.94 2.00
CA GLU A 57 -2.25 11.50 1.51
C GLU A 57 -2.68 10.13 2.03
N GLY A 58 -2.16 9.74 3.19
CA GLY A 58 -2.56 8.49 3.84
C GLY A 58 -1.86 7.25 3.33
N GLY A 59 -0.90 7.39 2.42
CA GLY A 59 -0.09 6.26 1.99
C GLY A 59 0.80 5.74 3.11
N VAL A 60 1.31 4.54 2.95
CA VAL A 60 2.17 3.89 3.94
C VAL A 60 3.33 3.18 3.24
N ALA A 61 4.51 3.34 3.78
CA ALA A 61 5.68 2.58 3.38
C ALA A 61 5.93 1.47 4.40
N MET A 62 6.39 0.33 3.93
CA MET A 62 6.66 -0.83 4.79
C MET A 62 7.99 -1.46 4.39
N ARG A 63 8.76 -1.87 5.38
CA ARG A 63 10.03 -2.58 5.15
C ARG A 63 10.32 -3.53 6.30
N SER A 64 11.22 -4.48 6.04
CA SER A 64 11.80 -5.30 7.11
C SER A 64 13.01 -4.57 7.69
N SER A 65 13.22 -4.68 9.00
CA SER A 65 14.40 -4.14 9.63
C SER A 65 15.68 -4.83 9.15
N LEU A 66 15.57 -6.04 8.60
CA LEU A 66 16.71 -6.79 8.06
C LEU A 66 17.06 -6.40 6.63
N ASP A 67 16.13 -5.77 5.91
CA ASP A 67 16.35 -5.33 4.52
C ASP A 67 15.71 -3.96 4.33
N LYS A 68 16.47 -2.94 4.70
CA LYS A 68 15.97 -1.56 4.67
C LYS A 68 15.97 -0.96 3.27
N GLU A 69 16.56 -1.64 2.32
CA GLU A 69 16.60 -1.17 0.93
C GLU A 69 15.32 -1.54 0.16
N THR A 70 14.70 -2.64 0.52
CA THR A 70 13.45 -3.08 -0.10
C THR A 70 12.28 -2.47 0.65
N VAL A 71 11.64 -1.49 0.03
CA VAL A 71 10.52 -0.76 0.62
C VAL A 71 9.29 -0.95 -0.25
N LEU A 72 8.23 -1.46 0.36
CA LEU A 72 6.92 -1.54 -0.29
C LEU A 72 6.13 -0.28 0.04
N ARG A 73 5.35 0.20 -0.90
CA ARG A 73 4.54 1.41 -0.71
C ARG A 73 3.10 1.10 -1.06
N TYR A 74 2.21 1.55 -0.19
CA TYR A 74 0.77 1.31 -0.31
C TYR A 74 0.04 2.62 -0.40
N THR A 75 -0.94 2.71 -1.29
CA THR A 75 -1.88 3.83 -1.26
C THR A 75 -2.76 3.68 -0.03
N LYS A 76 -3.45 4.77 0.34
CA LYS A 76 -4.38 4.72 1.47
C LYS A 76 -5.41 3.60 1.30
N ALA A 77 -5.98 3.47 0.10
CA ALA A 77 -6.98 2.44 -0.16
C ALA A 77 -6.41 1.03 -0.01
N GLU A 78 -5.20 0.81 -0.50
CA GLU A 78 -4.53 -0.48 -0.36
C GLU A 78 -4.23 -0.80 1.10
N TRP A 79 -3.75 0.19 1.82
CA TRP A 79 -3.43 0.01 3.24
C TRP A 79 -4.68 -0.27 4.06
N ASP A 80 -5.76 0.47 3.82
CA ASP A 80 -7.02 0.26 4.52
C ASP A 80 -7.56 -1.15 4.25
N ALA A 81 -7.48 -1.62 3.02
CA ALA A 81 -7.91 -2.98 2.66
C ALA A 81 -7.06 -4.04 3.37
N PHE A 82 -5.76 -3.82 3.44
CA PHE A 82 -4.84 -4.73 4.13
C PHE A 82 -5.17 -4.82 5.62
N VAL A 83 -5.35 -3.69 6.28
CA VAL A 83 -5.66 -3.64 7.70
C VAL A 83 -7.00 -4.31 7.99
N LEU A 84 -7.99 -4.05 7.15
CA LEU A 84 -9.31 -4.64 7.30
C LEU A 84 -9.27 -6.16 7.13
N GLY A 85 -8.55 -6.64 6.13
CA GLY A 85 -8.36 -8.07 5.92
C GLY A 85 -7.64 -8.73 7.10
N ALA A 86 -6.63 -8.07 7.64
CA ALA A 86 -5.91 -8.59 8.80
C ALA A 86 -6.82 -8.68 10.03
N ARG A 87 -7.68 -7.68 10.24
CA ARG A 87 -8.65 -7.69 11.33
C ARG A 87 -9.65 -8.83 11.20
N ASP A 88 -10.06 -9.13 9.97
CA ASP A 88 -11.05 -10.17 9.71
C ASP A 88 -10.42 -11.56 9.68
N GLY A 89 -9.13 -11.67 9.90
CA GLY A 89 -8.45 -12.95 9.93
C GLY A 89 -8.18 -13.55 8.55
N GLU A 90 -8.32 -12.77 7.48
CA GLU A 90 -8.11 -13.27 6.12
C GLU A 90 -6.69 -13.77 5.88
N PHE A 91 -5.73 -13.25 6.63
CA PHE A 91 -4.32 -13.60 6.48
C PHE A 91 -3.82 -14.61 7.50
N ASP A 92 -4.71 -15.14 8.34
CA ASP A 92 -4.32 -16.13 9.33
C ASP A 92 -3.95 -17.43 8.63
N LEU A 93 -2.80 -17.94 9.00
CA LEU A 93 -2.28 -19.20 8.49
C LEU A 93 -2.60 -20.29 9.49
N LYS A 94 -3.42 -21.25 9.06
CA LYS A 94 -3.83 -22.34 9.95
C LYS A 94 -3.58 -23.69 9.30
#